data_3c418c6e0904cf08196ce5c619faf6de
#
_entry.id   3c418c6e0904cf08196ce5c619faf6de
#
_cell.length_a   1.000
_cell.length_b   1.000
_cell.length_c   1.000
_cell.angle_alpha   90.00
_cell.angle_beta   90.00
_cell.angle_gamma   90.00
#
_symmetry.space_group_name_H-M   'P 1'
#
loop_
_entity.id
_entity.type
_entity.pdbx_description
1 polymer ?
#
loop_
_entity_poly.entity_id
_entity_poly.type
_entity_poly.pdbx_seq_one_letter_code
_entity_poly.pdbx_strand_id
1 'polypeptide(L)'
;KSLYGKYERPDVKTSGIFRDVTSDNDTLAVTDTASFANIPWRSVFTDSHLQALIEKGLAHNPNLLNAALNVKMAEAQLQAAKLSFLPSFAFTPQGTISSWDGNKANKIYSLPINASWNVDLFGTLLSSKRATQVALLQSKDYQVSVQTKLIANIANMYYTLLMLDKQMELVNDMEKLTKDTWDIMTLQKDAIVGVRSTAVQRAEANYYSVLTQKADIKRQIRETENALSLLVGQQAQTISRGNLDGQQLPANFSTGVGLQLLQNRADVHAAEMALAQCFYNVETARSRFYPVLNINASGAFTNSGGLGIVNPGKWLLTAVGSLTQPIFQNGKLVAGLKVAKAQYEQAFNTWQNAVLTAGSEVSNALVQYNSAEEKSKIQAKQIEVLKKNVEDTKELMASAGSTYLEVITAQSSLLNTELSKVADDFSKMQAVVNLYSALGGGSK
;
A
#
# COMPACT_ATOMS: atom_id res chain seq x y z
N LYS A 1 23.72 -16.49 29.59
CA LYS A 1 22.97 -15.25 29.20
C LYS A 1 23.64 -14.77 27.92
N SER A 2 22.90 -14.68 26.80
CA SER A 2 23.44 -14.01 25.62
C SER A 2 23.83 -12.58 26.00
N LEU A 3 25.01 -12.15 25.59
CA LEU A 3 25.49 -10.78 25.80
C LEU A 3 24.55 -9.72 25.19
N TYR A 4 23.62 -10.15 24.33
CA TYR A 4 22.75 -9.32 23.53
C TYR A 4 21.30 -9.76 23.72
N GLY A 5 20.42 -8.78 24.02
CA GLY A 5 19.02 -9.00 24.32
C GLY A 5 18.21 -9.48 23.10
N LYS A 6 16.99 -9.95 23.36
CA LYS A 6 15.97 -10.06 22.33
C LYS A 6 15.33 -8.69 22.16
N TYR A 7 14.88 -8.39 20.94
CA TYR A 7 14.06 -7.22 20.69
C TYR A 7 12.78 -7.30 21.53
N GLU A 8 12.47 -6.23 22.23
CA GLU A 8 11.22 -6.01 22.93
C GLU A 8 10.59 -4.76 22.36
N ARG A 9 9.27 -4.81 22.13
CA ARG A 9 8.52 -3.67 21.58
C ARG A 9 8.61 -2.49 22.55
N PRO A 10 9.04 -1.30 22.08
CA PRO A 10 8.99 -0.10 22.91
C PRO A 10 7.54 0.33 23.19
N ASP A 11 7.29 0.88 24.39
CA ASP A 11 6.00 1.46 24.72
C ASP A 11 5.75 2.73 23.91
N VAL A 12 4.62 2.80 23.24
CA VAL A 12 4.14 4.00 22.55
C VAL A 12 2.96 4.56 23.33
N LYS A 13 3.03 5.85 23.63
CA LYS A 13 1.87 6.55 24.20
C LYS A 13 0.79 6.68 23.14
N THR A 14 -0.23 5.86 23.25
CA THR A 14 -1.34 5.75 22.32
C THR A 14 -2.62 6.40 22.86
N SER A 15 -2.55 7.01 24.04
CA SER A 15 -3.68 7.74 24.62
C SER A 15 -4.02 8.97 23.79
N GLY A 16 -5.26 9.04 23.30
CA GLY A 16 -5.77 10.20 22.54
C GLY A 16 -5.53 10.15 21.01
N ILE A 17 -5.17 9.01 20.42
CA ILE A 17 -4.98 8.86 18.97
C ILE A 17 -6.31 9.05 18.22
N PHE A 18 -7.43 8.70 18.83
CA PHE A 18 -8.77 8.90 18.26
C PHE A 18 -9.42 10.14 18.86
N ARG A 19 -9.62 11.17 18.04
CA ARG A 19 -10.17 12.46 18.47
C ARG A 19 -11.63 12.38 18.89
N ASP A 20 -12.41 11.46 18.31
CA ASP A 20 -13.86 11.40 18.42
C ASP A 20 -14.39 10.22 19.25
N VAL A 21 -13.51 9.42 19.84
CA VAL A 21 -13.90 8.36 20.77
C VAL A 21 -13.89 8.93 22.18
N THR A 22 -15.08 9.15 22.75
CA THR A 22 -15.21 9.59 24.15
C THR A 22 -14.57 8.54 25.08
N SER A 23 -13.76 9.02 26.00
CA SER A 23 -12.91 8.26 26.92
C SER A 23 -13.61 7.18 27.77
N ASP A 24 -14.93 7.14 27.77
CA ASP A 24 -15.71 6.15 28.54
C ASP A 24 -15.80 4.76 27.88
N ASN A 25 -15.39 4.64 26.61
CA ASN A 25 -15.40 3.37 25.87
C ASN A 25 -14.00 2.74 25.70
N ASP A 26 -12.94 3.34 26.24
CA ASP A 26 -11.58 2.76 26.21
C ASP A 26 -11.44 1.43 27.01
N THR A 27 -12.47 1.07 27.77
CA THR A 27 -12.56 -0.20 28.52
C THR A 27 -13.48 -1.22 27.86
N LEU A 28 -13.98 -0.99 26.64
CA LEU A 28 -14.73 -2.01 25.93
C LEU A 28 -13.82 -3.19 25.62
N ALA A 29 -14.20 -4.24 26.28
CA ALA A 29 -13.52 -5.51 26.43
C ALA A 29 -12.78 -5.98 25.15
N VAL A 30 -11.57 -6.44 25.38
CA VAL A 30 -10.68 -7.21 24.50
C VAL A 30 -11.35 -8.45 23.84
N THR A 31 -12.65 -8.64 24.01
CA THR A 31 -13.41 -9.83 23.60
C THR A 31 -14.25 -9.64 22.35
N ASP A 32 -14.33 -8.43 21.76
CA ASP A 32 -15.11 -8.27 20.54
C ASP A 32 -14.28 -8.69 19.30
N THR A 33 -14.26 -10.01 19.06
CA THR A 33 -13.69 -10.65 17.87
C THR A 33 -14.45 -10.30 16.57
N ALA A 34 -15.52 -9.51 16.68
CA ALA A 34 -16.35 -9.02 15.57
C ALA A 34 -15.83 -7.69 14.99
N SER A 35 -14.51 -7.47 14.99
CA SER A 35 -13.95 -6.29 14.32
C SER A 35 -14.27 -6.31 12.82
N PHE A 36 -14.68 -5.15 12.29
CA PHE A 36 -14.89 -4.94 10.86
C PHE A 36 -13.69 -5.37 10.00
N ALA A 37 -12.47 -5.27 10.55
CA ALA A 37 -11.24 -5.75 9.92
C ALA A 37 -11.17 -7.28 9.73
N ASN A 38 -11.86 -8.05 10.56
CA ASN A 38 -11.85 -9.50 10.49
C ASN A 38 -12.87 -10.07 9.49
N ILE A 39 -13.75 -9.23 8.95
CA ILE A 39 -14.73 -9.62 7.95
C ILE A 39 -13.99 -9.86 6.63
N PRO A 40 -14.16 -11.03 5.99
CA PRO A 40 -13.58 -11.26 4.67
C PRO A 40 -14.07 -10.21 3.67
N TRP A 41 -13.21 -9.76 2.80
CA TRP A 41 -13.53 -8.71 1.82
C TRP A 41 -14.74 -9.08 0.93
N ARG A 42 -14.99 -10.37 0.68
CA ARG A 42 -16.17 -10.87 -0.06
C ARG A 42 -17.49 -10.58 0.66
N SER A 43 -17.46 -10.51 1.98
CA SER A 43 -18.66 -10.17 2.78
C SER A 43 -18.86 -8.65 2.90
N VAL A 44 -17.79 -7.86 2.75
CA VAL A 44 -17.86 -6.41 2.72
C VAL A 44 -18.32 -5.90 1.35
N PHE A 45 -17.75 -6.46 0.27
CA PHE A 45 -18.04 -6.11 -1.11
C PHE A 45 -18.93 -7.18 -1.75
N THR A 46 -20.24 -6.97 -1.73
CA THR A 46 -21.23 -7.97 -2.15
C THR A 46 -21.50 -7.99 -3.66
N ASP A 47 -21.05 -6.97 -4.40
CA ASP A 47 -21.20 -6.89 -5.85
C ASP A 47 -20.32 -7.93 -6.55
N SER A 48 -20.93 -8.81 -7.34
CA SER A 48 -20.25 -9.89 -8.06
C SER A 48 -19.25 -9.39 -9.10
N HIS A 49 -19.53 -8.25 -9.74
CA HIS A 49 -18.61 -7.63 -10.70
C HIS A 49 -17.35 -7.12 -10.00
N LEU A 50 -17.53 -6.46 -8.84
CA LEU A 50 -16.41 -5.99 -8.01
C LEU A 50 -15.58 -7.16 -7.50
N GLN A 51 -16.23 -8.23 -7.01
CA GLN A 51 -15.53 -9.43 -6.53
C GLN A 51 -14.67 -10.06 -7.64
N ALA A 52 -15.21 -10.19 -8.85
CA ALA A 52 -14.46 -10.73 -9.99
C ALA A 52 -13.25 -9.82 -10.36
N LEU A 53 -13.38 -8.50 -10.24
CA LEU A 53 -12.27 -7.56 -10.48
C LEU A 53 -11.18 -7.69 -9.40
N ILE A 54 -11.58 -7.80 -8.14
CA ILE A 54 -10.63 -8.00 -7.03
C ILE A 54 -9.87 -9.31 -7.22
N GLU A 55 -10.55 -10.42 -7.56
CA GLU A 55 -9.90 -11.71 -7.82
C GLU A 55 -8.89 -11.62 -8.97
N LYS A 56 -9.25 -10.95 -10.07
CA LYS A 56 -8.32 -10.71 -11.17
C LYS A 56 -7.11 -9.88 -10.75
N GLY A 57 -7.34 -8.82 -9.98
CA GLY A 57 -6.27 -7.97 -9.43
C GLY A 57 -5.32 -8.76 -8.53
N LEU A 58 -5.85 -9.57 -7.62
CA LEU A 58 -5.05 -10.41 -6.73
C LEU A 58 -4.22 -11.46 -7.50
N ALA A 59 -4.72 -11.96 -8.63
CA ALA A 59 -4.02 -12.95 -9.46
C ALA A 59 -2.95 -12.34 -10.37
N HIS A 60 -3.15 -11.11 -10.88
CA HIS A 60 -2.36 -10.59 -11.99
C HIS A 60 -1.69 -9.24 -11.72
N ASN A 61 -1.96 -8.57 -10.59
CA ASN A 61 -1.34 -7.28 -10.31
C ASN A 61 0.18 -7.38 -10.16
N PRO A 62 0.99 -6.67 -10.98
CA PRO A 62 2.45 -6.79 -10.96
C PRO A 62 3.07 -6.40 -9.61
N ASN A 63 2.50 -5.42 -8.90
CA ASN A 63 3.04 -4.98 -7.61
C ASN A 63 2.87 -6.05 -6.53
N LEU A 64 1.72 -6.75 -6.52
CA LEU A 64 1.49 -7.86 -5.60
C LEU A 64 2.38 -9.07 -5.94
N LEU A 65 2.55 -9.39 -7.21
CA LEU A 65 3.46 -10.44 -7.66
C LEU A 65 4.92 -10.12 -7.27
N ASN A 66 5.36 -8.87 -7.46
CA ASN A 66 6.69 -8.42 -7.03
C ASN A 66 6.84 -8.48 -5.50
N ALA A 67 5.82 -8.13 -4.73
CA ALA A 67 5.86 -8.28 -3.28
C ALA A 67 6.01 -9.75 -2.86
N ALA A 68 5.35 -10.69 -3.53
CA ALA A 68 5.52 -12.12 -3.30
C ALA A 68 6.94 -12.61 -3.67
N LEU A 69 7.56 -12.07 -4.72
CA LEU A 69 8.95 -12.36 -5.07
C LEU A 69 9.92 -11.81 -4.03
N ASN A 70 9.65 -10.62 -3.45
CA ASN A 70 10.45 -10.07 -2.35
C ASN A 70 10.44 -10.99 -1.13
N VAL A 71 9.30 -11.63 -0.81
CA VAL A 71 9.23 -12.64 0.26
C VAL A 71 10.14 -13.83 -0.05
N LYS A 72 10.12 -14.37 -1.29
CA LYS A 72 11.01 -15.47 -1.70
C LYS A 72 12.48 -15.07 -1.61
N MET A 73 12.84 -13.84 -1.99
CA MET A 73 14.21 -13.33 -1.83
C MET A 73 14.61 -13.26 -0.35
N ALA A 74 13.73 -12.79 0.53
CA ALA A 74 13.99 -12.75 1.97
C ALA A 74 14.11 -14.16 2.59
N GLU A 75 13.33 -15.14 2.11
CA GLU A 75 13.45 -16.55 2.52
C GLU A 75 14.82 -17.14 2.13
N ALA A 76 15.28 -16.88 0.91
CA ALA A 76 16.60 -17.32 0.46
C ALA A 76 17.72 -16.66 1.29
N GLN A 77 17.60 -15.37 1.62
CA GLN A 77 18.55 -14.66 2.50
C GLN A 77 18.57 -15.26 3.92
N LEU A 78 17.40 -15.59 4.48
CA LEU A 78 17.32 -16.25 5.78
C LEU A 78 17.97 -17.65 5.74
N GLN A 79 17.77 -18.40 4.67
CA GLN A 79 18.44 -19.70 4.48
C GLN A 79 19.96 -19.52 4.43
N ALA A 80 20.48 -18.55 3.69
CA ALA A 80 21.91 -18.23 3.66
C ALA A 80 22.43 -17.85 5.06
N ALA A 81 21.67 -17.01 5.81
CA ALA A 81 22.03 -16.65 7.18
C ALA A 81 22.01 -17.82 8.17
N LYS A 82 21.17 -18.83 7.95
CA LYS A 82 21.20 -20.09 8.72
C LYS A 82 22.42 -20.94 8.37
N LEU A 83 22.76 -21.02 7.09
CA LEU A 83 23.93 -21.82 6.61
C LEU A 83 25.26 -21.16 6.97
N SER A 84 25.30 -19.84 7.27
CA SER A 84 26.52 -19.16 7.69
C SER A 84 27.13 -19.68 9.01
N PHE A 85 26.38 -20.47 9.78
CA PHE A 85 26.89 -21.17 10.96
C PHE A 85 27.68 -22.44 10.63
N LEU A 86 27.64 -22.91 9.39
CA LEU A 86 28.37 -24.09 8.92
C LEU A 86 29.68 -23.65 8.26
N PRO A 87 30.69 -24.52 8.24
CA PRO A 87 31.92 -24.26 7.50
C PRO A 87 31.64 -24.16 5.98
N SER A 88 32.34 -23.25 5.31
CA SER A 88 32.37 -23.16 3.86
C SER A 88 33.51 -24.01 3.31
N PHE A 89 33.32 -24.63 2.13
CA PHE A 89 34.29 -25.42 1.45
C PHE A 89 34.57 -24.82 0.06
N ALA A 90 35.87 -24.75 -0.29
CA ALA A 90 36.30 -24.27 -1.59
C ALA A 90 37.42 -25.16 -2.14
N PHE A 91 37.35 -25.54 -3.42
CA PHE A 91 38.42 -26.17 -4.15
C PHE A 91 39.15 -25.11 -4.98
N THR A 92 40.45 -24.89 -4.68
CA THR A 92 41.23 -23.79 -5.27
C THR A 92 42.55 -24.32 -5.84
N PRO A 93 42.55 -25.07 -6.96
CA PRO A 93 43.76 -25.60 -7.55
C PRO A 93 44.75 -24.50 -7.92
N GLN A 94 46.03 -24.71 -7.60
CA GLN A 94 47.10 -23.75 -7.86
C GLN A 94 48.27 -24.43 -8.52
N GLY A 95 48.91 -23.75 -9.47
CA GLY A 95 50.18 -24.13 -10.08
C GLY A 95 51.11 -22.93 -10.10
N THR A 96 52.32 -23.09 -9.59
CA THR A 96 53.34 -22.04 -9.61
C THR A 96 54.55 -22.52 -10.36
N ILE A 97 55.06 -21.74 -11.28
CA ILE A 97 56.32 -21.92 -11.97
C ILE A 97 57.20 -20.75 -11.58
N SER A 98 58.35 -21.04 -10.96
CA SER A 98 59.31 -20.02 -10.56
C SER A 98 60.71 -20.40 -10.99
N SER A 99 61.45 -19.46 -11.52
CA SER A 99 62.89 -19.61 -11.87
C SER A 99 63.62 -18.41 -11.30
N TRP A 100 64.80 -18.70 -10.69
CA TRP A 100 65.69 -17.70 -10.20
C TRP A 100 66.91 -17.64 -11.13
N ASP A 101 67.28 -16.47 -11.57
CA ASP A 101 68.51 -16.20 -12.33
C ASP A 101 68.72 -17.12 -13.55
N GLY A 102 67.64 -17.44 -14.26
CA GLY A 102 67.66 -18.33 -15.43
C GLY A 102 67.89 -19.84 -15.13
N ASN A 103 67.92 -20.25 -13.85
CA ASN A 103 68.02 -21.62 -13.44
C ASN A 103 66.73 -22.43 -13.79
N LYS A 104 66.89 -23.78 -13.70
CA LYS A 104 65.77 -24.70 -13.97
C LYS A 104 64.54 -24.32 -13.17
N ALA A 105 63.41 -24.07 -13.84
CA ALA A 105 62.17 -23.65 -13.23
C ALA A 105 61.64 -24.71 -12.24
N ASN A 106 61.28 -24.25 -11.04
CA ASN A 106 60.55 -25.03 -10.06
C ASN A 106 59.12 -25.07 -10.44
N LYS A 107 58.48 -26.20 -10.55
CA LYS A 107 57.07 -26.42 -10.86
C LYS A 107 56.39 -26.98 -9.62
N ILE A 108 55.59 -26.16 -8.95
CA ILE A 108 54.82 -26.55 -7.77
C ILE A 108 53.36 -26.62 -8.17
N TYR A 109 52.66 -27.66 -7.79
CA TYR A 109 51.23 -27.78 -7.90
C TYR A 109 50.62 -28.08 -6.54
N SER A 110 49.37 -27.61 -6.34
CA SER A 110 48.58 -27.89 -5.15
C SER A 110 47.10 -27.96 -5.54
N LEU A 111 46.45 -29.00 -5.08
CA LEU A 111 45.01 -29.24 -5.28
C LEU A 111 44.33 -29.25 -3.90
N PRO A 112 44.15 -28.08 -3.27
CA PRO A 112 43.58 -27.98 -1.93
C PRO A 112 42.06 -27.97 -1.95
N ILE A 113 41.45 -28.65 -0.97
CA ILE A 113 40.10 -28.38 -0.48
C ILE A 113 40.26 -27.59 0.81
N ASN A 114 39.82 -26.35 0.80
CA ASN A 114 39.89 -25.46 1.94
C ASN A 114 38.53 -25.45 2.64
N ALA A 115 38.53 -25.58 3.95
CA ALA A 115 37.37 -25.36 4.82
C ALA A 115 37.62 -24.10 5.66
N SER A 116 36.64 -23.19 5.70
CA SER A 116 36.72 -22.02 6.55
C SER A 116 35.43 -21.93 7.39
N TRP A 117 35.59 -21.77 8.68
CA TRP A 117 34.50 -21.69 9.64
C TRP A 117 34.69 -20.53 10.60
N ASN A 118 33.69 -19.66 10.63
CA ASN A 118 33.60 -18.57 11.59
C ASN A 118 32.74 -19.04 12.78
N VAL A 119 33.35 -19.18 13.94
CA VAL A 119 32.64 -19.61 15.17
C VAL A 119 32.04 -18.39 15.87
N ASP A 120 30.74 -18.37 16.01
CA ASP A 120 29.99 -17.24 16.60
C ASP A 120 30.06 -17.24 18.13
N LEU A 121 31.18 -16.76 18.68
CA LEU A 121 31.41 -16.69 20.12
C LEU A 121 30.61 -15.52 20.77
N PHE A 122 30.44 -14.43 20.04
CA PHE A 122 29.87 -13.18 20.58
C PHE A 122 28.56 -12.76 19.92
N GLY A 123 27.90 -13.65 19.20
CA GLY A 123 26.55 -13.46 18.68
C GLY A 123 26.43 -12.57 17.44
N THR A 124 27.54 -12.38 16.68
CA THR A 124 27.53 -11.63 15.42
C THR A 124 26.65 -12.32 14.36
N LEU A 125 26.84 -13.61 14.15
CA LEU A 125 26.05 -14.41 13.21
C LEU A 125 24.61 -14.58 13.73
N LEU A 126 24.44 -14.76 15.05
CA LEU A 126 23.12 -14.87 15.66
C LEU A 126 22.31 -13.59 15.47
N SER A 127 22.90 -12.43 15.71
CA SER A 127 22.24 -11.13 15.52
C SER A 127 21.92 -10.88 14.04
N SER A 128 22.84 -11.21 13.13
CA SER A 128 22.62 -11.13 11.69
C SER A 128 21.48 -12.05 11.23
N LYS A 129 21.43 -13.31 11.72
CA LYS A 129 20.33 -14.23 11.44
C LYS A 129 19.00 -13.69 11.95
N ARG A 130 18.96 -13.12 13.18
CA ARG A 130 17.74 -12.50 13.75
C ARG A 130 17.30 -11.28 12.93
N ALA A 131 18.25 -10.43 12.48
CA ALA A 131 17.96 -9.32 11.58
C ALA A 131 17.30 -9.80 10.27
N THR A 132 17.84 -10.86 9.66
CA THR A 132 17.29 -11.46 8.44
C THR A 132 15.93 -12.12 8.69
N GLN A 133 15.71 -12.70 9.86
CA GLN A 133 14.43 -13.30 10.23
C GLN A 133 13.32 -12.24 10.36
N VAL A 134 13.59 -11.10 10.98
CA VAL A 134 12.62 -10.00 11.07
C VAL A 134 12.44 -9.31 9.73
N ALA A 135 13.47 -9.25 8.88
CA ALA A 135 13.35 -8.77 7.49
C ALA A 135 12.40 -9.64 6.65
N LEU A 136 12.40 -10.96 6.86
CA LEU A 136 11.41 -11.85 6.23
C LEU A 136 9.98 -11.55 6.73
N LEU A 137 9.79 -11.33 8.04
CA LEU A 137 8.48 -10.94 8.57
C LEU A 137 8.03 -9.61 7.98
N GLN A 138 8.91 -8.62 7.94
CA GLN A 138 8.66 -7.33 7.29
C GLN A 138 8.21 -7.49 5.83
N SER A 139 8.87 -8.37 5.06
CA SER A 139 8.50 -8.61 3.65
C SER A 139 7.11 -9.25 3.52
N LYS A 140 6.74 -10.16 4.43
CA LYS A 140 5.41 -10.77 4.47
C LYS A 140 4.33 -9.74 4.80
N ASP A 141 4.57 -8.90 5.79
CA ASP A 141 3.66 -7.82 6.17
C ASP A 141 3.50 -6.79 5.03
N TYR A 142 4.60 -6.46 4.35
CA TYR A 142 4.57 -5.61 3.17
C TYR A 142 3.70 -6.20 2.06
N GLN A 143 3.81 -7.51 1.80
CA GLN A 143 2.95 -8.19 0.82
C GLN A 143 1.47 -8.07 1.21
N VAL A 144 1.12 -8.31 2.48
CA VAL A 144 -0.25 -8.15 2.99
C VAL A 144 -0.73 -6.70 2.85
N SER A 145 0.12 -5.72 3.17
CA SER A 145 -0.20 -4.29 3.01
C SER A 145 -0.48 -3.94 1.54
N VAL A 146 0.32 -4.45 0.60
CA VAL A 146 0.09 -4.28 -0.85
C VAL A 146 -1.24 -4.90 -1.27
N GLN A 147 -1.57 -6.10 -0.77
CA GLN A 147 -2.85 -6.76 -1.03
C GLN A 147 -4.03 -5.93 -0.53
N THR A 148 -4.02 -5.48 0.72
CA THR A 148 -5.08 -4.65 1.31
C THR A 148 -5.30 -3.36 0.51
N LYS A 149 -4.20 -2.65 0.17
CA LYS A 149 -4.26 -1.44 -0.65
C LYS A 149 -4.77 -1.70 -2.06
N LEU A 150 -4.41 -2.84 -2.66
CA LEU A 150 -4.89 -3.22 -3.98
C LEU A 150 -6.41 -3.43 -3.97
N ILE A 151 -6.94 -4.16 -2.98
CA ILE A 151 -8.39 -4.37 -2.81
C ILE A 151 -9.11 -3.03 -2.66
N ALA A 152 -8.61 -2.15 -1.78
CA ALA A 152 -9.21 -0.83 -1.55
C ALA A 152 -9.17 0.05 -2.82
N ASN A 153 -8.07 0.04 -3.57
CA ASN A 153 -7.95 0.82 -4.80
C ASN A 153 -8.88 0.30 -5.90
N ILE A 154 -9.02 -1.02 -6.07
CA ILE A 154 -9.97 -1.62 -7.03
C ILE A 154 -11.40 -1.22 -6.64
N ALA A 155 -11.76 -1.34 -5.37
CA ALA A 155 -13.08 -0.98 -4.88
C ALA A 155 -13.39 0.52 -5.09
N ASN A 156 -12.44 1.40 -4.74
CA ASN A 156 -12.60 2.85 -4.94
C ASN A 156 -12.75 3.23 -6.42
N MET A 157 -11.95 2.64 -7.32
CA MET A 157 -12.08 2.89 -8.76
C MET A 157 -13.39 2.33 -9.33
N TYR A 158 -13.83 1.16 -8.85
CA TYR A 158 -15.11 0.59 -9.24
C TYR A 158 -16.28 1.49 -8.83
N TYR A 159 -16.32 1.95 -7.58
CA TYR A 159 -17.35 2.88 -7.11
C TYR A 159 -17.27 4.25 -7.80
N THR A 160 -16.06 4.69 -8.20
CA THR A 160 -15.92 5.88 -9.06
C THR A 160 -16.62 5.69 -10.41
N LEU A 161 -16.50 4.51 -11.04
CA LEU A 161 -17.22 4.22 -12.28
C LEU A 161 -18.73 4.24 -12.08
N LEU A 162 -19.24 3.64 -11.00
CA LEU A 162 -20.68 3.66 -10.69
C LEU A 162 -21.19 5.09 -10.46
N MET A 163 -20.40 5.93 -9.77
CA MET A 163 -20.70 7.36 -9.59
C MET A 163 -20.77 8.08 -10.95
N LEU A 164 -19.79 7.88 -11.81
CA LEU A 164 -19.73 8.52 -13.12
C LEU A 164 -20.87 8.06 -14.04
N ASP A 165 -21.26 6.79 -13.98
CA ASP A 165 -22.43 6.28 -14.72
C ASP A 165 -23.73 6.96 -14.22
N LYS A 166 -23.89 7.12 -12.91
CA LYS A 166 -25.04 7.83 -12.35
C LYS A 166 -25.06 9.30 -12.73
N GLN A 167 -23.89 9.94 -12.72
CA GLN A 167 -23.77 11.33 -13.22
C GLN A 167 -24.09 11.42 -14.72
N MET A 168 -23.68 10.44 -15.54
CA MET A 168 -24.02 10.39 -16.95
C MET A 168 -25.51 10.24 -17.18
N GLU A 169 -26.21 9.44 -16.38
CA GLU A 169 -27.69 9.32 -16.39
C GLU A 169 -28.34 10.68 -16.16
N LEU A 170 -27.96 11.37 -15.08
CA LEU A 170 -28.50 12.69 -14.73
C LEU A 170 -28.24 13.75 -15.81
N VAL A 171 -27.03 13.76 -16.37
CA VAL A 171 -26.68 14.69 -17.46
C VAL A 171 -27.44 14.37 -18.74
N ASN A 172 -27.71 13.10 -19.06
CA ASN A 172 -28.55 12.72 -20.21
C ASN A 172 -30.01 13.19 -20.02
N ASP A 173 -30.56 13.14 -18.82
CA ASP A 173 -31.90 13.64 -18.56
C ASP A 173 -31.96 15.18 -18.61
N MET A 174 -30.90 15.84 -18.12
CA MET A 174 -30.78 17.29 -18.22
C MET A 174 -30.56 17.75 -19.66
N GLU A 175 -29.84 16.99 -20.50
CA GLU A 175 -29.69 17.25 -21.93
C GLU A 175 -31.06 17.34 -22.64
N LYS A 176 -31.93 16.35 -22.38
CA LYS A 176 -33.32 16.37 -22.92
C LYS A 176 -34.08 17.60 -22.42
N LEU A 177 -34.02 17.85 -21.11
CA LEU A 177 -34.75 18.95 -20.48
C LEU A 177 -34.30 20.32 -21.00
N THR A 178 -33.01 20.53 -21.17
CA THR A 178 -32.47 21.80 -21.71
C THR A 178 -32.70 21.95 -23.21
N LYS A 179 -32.70 20.85 -23.96
CA LYS A 179 -33.05 20.83 -25.38
C LYS A 179 -34.52 21.22 -25.59
N ASP A 180 -35.45 20.62 -24.84
CA ASP A 180 -36.87 20.94 -24.88
C ASP A 180 -37.11 22.42 -24.56
N THR A 181 -36.40 22.94 -23.55
CA THR A 181 -36.49 24.36 -23.16
C THR A 181 -36.01 25.26 -24.30
N TRP A 182 -34.90 24.95 -24.96
CA TRP A 182 -34.40 25.72 -26.11
C TRP A 182 -35.36 25.65 -27.30
N ASP A 183 -35.92 24.50 -27.64
CA ASP A 183 -36.90 24.32 -28.73
C ASP A 183 -38.17 25.08 -28.50
N ILE A 184 -38.75 25.02 -27.28
CA ILE A 184 -39.95 25.81 -26.88
C ILE A 184 -39.67 27.31 -27.03
N MET A 185 -38.54 27.81 -26.54
CA MET A 185 -38.17 29.21 -26.64
C MET A 185 -37.96 29.67 -28.09
N THR A 186 -37.43 28.81 -28.93
CA THR A 186 -37.29 29.11 -30.36
C THR A 186 -38.63 29.22 -31.04
N LEU A 187 -39.57 28.30 -30.77
CA LEU A 187 -40.95 28.36 -31.26
C LEU A 187 -41.70 29.58 -30.76
N GLN A 188 -41.56 29.95 -29.50
CA GLN A 188 -42.20 31.15 -28.95
C GLN A 188 -41.65 32.44 -29.56
N LYS A 189 -40.37 32.53 -29.85
CA LYS A 189 -39.79 33.69 -30.55
C LYS A 189 -40.40 33.87 -31.93
N ASP A 190 -40.66 32.79 -32.67
CA ASP A 190 -41.18 32.82 -34.01
C ASP A 190 -42.71 33.09 -34.04
N ALA A 191 -43.42 32.70 -32.96
CA ALA A 191 -44.90 32.79 -32.86
C ALA A 191 -45.40 34.02 -32.08
N ILE A 192 -44.64 34.58 -31.15
CA ILE A 192 -45.07 35.64 -30.21
C ILE A 192 -44.14 36.85 -30.33
N VAL A 193 -44.71 38.02 -30.64
CA VAL A 193 -43.98 39.30 -30.59
C VAL A 193 -43.66 39.61 -29.11
N GLY A 194 -42.40 39.43 -28.67
CA GLY A 194 -41.95 39.74 -27.32
C GLY A 194 -40.82 38.88 -26.75
N VAL A 195 -40.58 37.67 -27.29
CA VAL A 195 -39.44 36.86 -26.85
C VAL A 195 -38.16 37.41 -27.45
N ARG A 196 -37.22 37.84 -26.61
CA ARG A 196 -35.96 38.43 -27.08
C ARG A 196 -34.98 37.34 -27.60
N SER A 197 -34.26 37.64 -28.68
CA SER A 197 -33.23 36.76 -29.19
C SER A 197 -32.22 36.32 -28.14
N THR A 198 -31.91 37.20 -27.16
CA THR A 198 -31.02 36.91 -26.03
C THR A 198 -31.50 35.76 -25.14
N ALA A 199 -32.81 35.55 -25.06
CA ALA A 199 -33.42 34.47 -24.29
C ALA A 199 -33.14 33.10 -24.95
N VAL A 200 -33.36 33.01 -26.25
CA VAL A 200 -33.07 31.81 -27.05
C VAL A 200 -31.57 31.48 -27.00
N GLN A 201 -30.71 32.51 -27.19
CA GLN A 201 -29.23 32.31 -27.10
C GLN A 201 -28.77 31.80 -25.75
N ARG A 202 -29.41 32.22 -24.64
CA ARG A 202 -29.08 31.68 -23.29
C ARG A 202 -29.54 30.24 -23.13
N ALA A 203 -30.70 29.86 -23.63
CA ALA A 203 -31.18 28.49 -23.60
C ALA A 203 -30.24 27.56 -24.43
N GLU A 204 -29.83 28.03 -25.62
CA GLU A 204 -28.87 27.37 -26.47
C GLU A 204 -27.50 27.19 -25.77
N ALA A 205 -26.97 28.25 -25.16
CA ALA A 205 -25.73 28.21 -24.39
C ALA A 205 -25.79 27.23 -23.21
N ASN A 206 -26.95 27.19 -22.50
CA ASN A 206 -27.16 26.23 -21.41
C ASN A 206 -27.18 24.79 -21.91
N TYR A 207 -27.83 24.50 -23.03
CA TYR A 207 -27.80 23.20 -23.68
C TYR A 207 -26.37 22.77 -24.03
N TYR A 208 -25.58 23.64 -24.67
CA TYR A 208 -24.17 23.32 -24.97
C TYR A 208 -23.31 23.16 -23.72
N SER A 209 -23.60 23.85 -22.62
CA SER A 209 -22.92 23.63 -21.34
C SER A 209 -23.14 22.21 -20.82
N VAL A 210 -24.37 21.69 -20.91
CA VAL A 210 -24.69 20.30 -20.52
C VAL A 210 -23.99 19.29 -21.43
N LEU A 211 -23.90 19.55 -22.75
CA LEU A 211 -23.14 18.69 -23.67
C LEU A 211 -21.64 18.65 -23.33
N THR A 212 -21.08 19.79 -22.89
CA THR A 212 -19.68 19.85 -22.44
C THR A 212 -19.47 18.97 -21.21
N GLN A 213 -20.35 19.05 -20.22
CA GLN A 213 -20.30 18.19 -19.01
C GLN A 213 -20.43 16.71 -19.38
N LYS A 214 -21.32 16.36 -20.33
CA LYS A 214 -21.47 15.00 -20.84
C LYS A 214 -20.17 14.48 -21.47
N ALA A 215 -19.48 15.30 -22.26
CA ALA A 215 -18.20 14.94 -22.87
C ALA A 215 -17.11 14.71 -21.81
N ASP A 216 -17.07 15.54 -20.76
CA ASP A 216 -16.12 15.40 -19.66
C ASP A 216 -16.35 14.11 -18.85
N ILE A 217 -17.61 13.78 -18.52
CA ILE A 217 -17.94 12.53 -17.81
C ILE A 217 -17.56 11.32 -18.68
N LYS A 218 -17.86 11.36 -19.98
CA LYS A 218 -17.47 10.27 -20.90
C LYS A 218 -15.97 10.05 -20.93
N ARG A 219 -15.17 11.11 -20.92
CA ARG A 219 -13.71 11.04 -20.83
C ARG A 219 -13.28 10.42 -19.50
N GLN A 220 -13.84 10.88 -18.36
CA GLN A 220 -13.51 10.36 -17.02
C GLN A 220 -13.84 8.87 -16.88
N ILE A 221 -14.97 8.41 -17.42
CA ILE A 221 -15.33 6.99 -17.46
C ILE A 221 -14.23 6.20 -18.17
N ARG A 222 -13.82 6.64 -19.36
CA ARG A 222 -12.79 5.95 -20.14
C ARG A 222 -11.44 5.92 -19.44
N GLU A 223 -11.03 7.04 -18.85
CA GLU A 223 -9.77 7.14 -18.09
C GLU A 223 -9.78 6.21 -16.88
N THR A 224 -10.91 6.14 -16.17
CA THR A 224 -11.06 5.26 -14.99
C THR A 224 -11.10 3.77 -15.38
N GLU A 225 -11.78 3.43 -16.50
CA GLU A 225 -11.75 2.06 -17.05
C GLU A 225 -10.34 1.62 -17.42
N ASN A 226 -9.57 2.51 -18.07
CA ASN A 226 -8.17 2.23 -18.42
C ASN A 226 -7.30 2.05 -17.17
N ALA A 227 -7.45 2.90 -16.18
CA ALA A 227 -6.69 2.82 -14.92
C ALA A 227 -7.05 1.54 -14.14
N LEU A 228 -8.33 1.18 -14.07
CA LEU A 228 -8.78 -0.06 -13.42
C LEU A 228 -8.29 -1.30 -14.17
N SER A 229 -8.33 -1.29 -15.52
CA SER A 229 -7.78 -2.38 -16.34
C SER A 229 -6.29 -2.59 -16.07
N LEU A 230 -5.51 -1.52 -15.99
CA LEU A 230 -4.09 -1.59 -15.64
C LEU A 230 -3.88 -2.14 -14.22
N LEU A 231 -4.71 -1.71 -13.27
CA LEU A 231 -4.62 -2.15 -11.86
C LEU A 231 -4.88 -3.65 -11.71
N VAL A 232 -5.78 -4.22 -12.52
CA VAL A 232 -6.06 -5.67 -12.53
C VAL A 232 -5.14 -6.45 -13.48
N GLY A 233 -4.11 -5.81 -14.05
CA GLY A 233 -3.12 -6.44 -14.91
C GLY A 233 -3.63 -6.81 -16.30
N GLN A 234 -4.59 -6.05 -16.83
CA GLN A 234 -5.19 -6.29 -18.15
C GLN A 234 -4.98 -5.09 -19.09
N GLN A 235 -5.14 -5.34 -20.39
CA GLN A 235 -5.18 -4.26 -21.39
C GLN A 235 -6.43 -3.41 -21.18
N ALA A 236 -6.35 -2.13 -21.59
CA ALA A 236 -7.44 -1.17 -21.50
C ALA A 236 -8.71 -1.72 -22.18
N GLN A 237 -9.79 -1.84 -21.43
CA GLN A 237 -11.07 -2.39 -21.90
C GLN A 237 -12.24 -1.78 -21.14
N THR A 238 -13.44 -1.99 -21.65
CA THR A 238 -14.67 -1.64 -20.93
C THR A 238 -14.87 -2.59 -19.75
N ILE A 239 -15.20 -2.03 -18.59
CA ILE A 239 -15.40 -2.77 -17.35
C ILE A 239 -16.90 -3.05 -17.16
N SER A 240 -17.25 -4.34 -17.05
CA SER A 240 -18.60 -4.76 -16.69
C SER A 240 -18.87 -4.40 -15.22
N ARG A 241 -20.04 -3.77 -14.96
CA ARG A 241 -20.39 -3.23 -13.64
C ARG A 241 -21.88 -3.16 -13.40
N GLY A 242 -22.26 -3.11 -12.13
CA GLY A 242 -23.63 -2.86 -11.68
C GLY A 242 -24.02 -1.39 -11.71
N ASN A 243 -24.93 -1.01 -10.85
CA ASN A 243 -25.35 0.39 -10.64
C ASN A 243 -25.08 0.85 -9.21
N LEU A 244 -25.05 2.17 -9.00
CA LEU A 244 -24.74 2.78 -7.71
C LEU A 244 -25.85 2.50 -6.69
N ASP A 245 -27.11 2.60 -7.11
CA ASP A 245 -28.29 2.46 -6.25
C ASP A 245 -28.48 1.03 -5.72
N GLY A 246 -27.91 0.02 -6.38
CA GLY A 246 -27.93 -1.38 -5.98
C GLY A 246 -26.87 -1.80 -4.97
N GLN A 247 -25.95 -0.91 -4.60
CA GLN A 247 -24.84 -1.27 -3.72
C GLN A 247 -25.30 -1.32 -2.25
N GLN A 248 -25.00 -2.43 -1.61
CA GLN A 248 -25.25 -2.64 -0.18
C GLN A 248 -23.92 -2.62 0.58
N LEU A 249 -23.78 -1.64 1.44
CA LEU A 249 -22.65 -1.54 2.36
C LEU A 249 -23.07 -1.99 3.76
N PRO A 250 -22.15 -2.58 4.55
CA PRO A 250 -22.42 -2.88 5.94
C PRO A 250 -22.87 -1.60 6.68
N ALA A 251 -24.03 -1.65 7.34
CA ALA A 251 -24.60 -0.46 7.98
C ALA A 251 -24.06 -0.22 9.41
N ASN A 252 -23.42 -1.22 10.02
CA ASN A 252 -22.99 -1.15 11.42
C ASN A 252 -21.46 -1.14 11.49
N PHE A 253 -20.89 0.05 11.54
CA PHE A 253 -19.54 0.25 12.01
C PHE A 253 -19.60 0.38 13.52
N SER A 254 -19.45 -0.73 14.25
CA SER A 254 -19.32 -0.63 15.70
C SER A 254 -18.06 0.19 16.00
N THR A 255 -18.24 1.28 16.68
CA THR A 255 -17.27 2.33 16.99
C THR A 255 -16.19 1.89 17.97
N GLY A 256 -16.08 0.62 18.29
CA GLY A 256 -15.06 0.05 19.15
C GLY A 256 -13.78 -0.30 18.38
N VAL A 257 -13.09 0.68 17.81
CA VAL A 257 -11.76 0.46 17.25
C VAL A 257 -10.74 0.53 18.38
N GLY A 258 -10.50 -0.61 19.04
CA GLY A 258 -9.46 -0.68 20.06
C GLY A 258 -8.07 -0.49 19.46
N LEU A 259 -7.19 0.15 20.22
CA LEU A 259 -5.78 0.39 19.86
C LEU A 259 -5.04 -0.86 19.39
N GLN A 260 -5.44 -2.04 19.85
CA GLN A 260 -4.88 -3.33 19.45
C GLN A 260 -5.12 -3.64 17.95
N LEU A 261 -6.20 -3.12 17.34
CA LEU A 261 -6.45 -3.32 15.91
C LEU A 261 -5.43 -2.59 15.03
N LEU A 262 -4.98 -1.41 15.47
CA LEU A 262 -3.91 -0.68 14.77
C LEU A 262 -2.57 -1.43 14.82
N GLN A 263 -2.31 -2.19 15.90
CA GLN A 263 -1.10 -3.00 16.02
C GLN A 263 -1.13 -4.23 15.10
N ASN A 264 -2.31 -4.67 14.65
CA ASN A 264 -2.48 -5.79 13.73
C ASN A 264 -2.46 -5.36 12.25
N ARG A 265 -2.35 -4.07 11.96
CA ARG A 265 -2.17 -3.59 10.59
C ARG A 265 -0.81 -4.03 10.04
N ALA A 266 -0.84 -4.60 8.86
CA ALA A 266 0.37 -5.13 8.22
C ALA A 266 1.44 -4.05 7.96
N ASP A 267 1.05 -2.81 7.65
CA ASP A 267 1.99 -1.71 7.42
C ASP A 267 2.63 -1.20 8.72
N VAL A 268 1.87 -1.14 9.83
CA VAL A 268 2.38 -0.79 11.16
C VAL A 268 3.31 -1.89 11.67
N HIS A 269 2.93 -3.16 11.48
CA HIS A 269 3.77 -4.30 11.87
C HIS A 269 5.04 -4.39 11.01
N ALA A 270 4.97 -4.08 9.71
CA ALA A 270 6.15 -4.00 8.85
C ALA A 270 7.13 -2.91 9.33
N ALA A 271 6.62 -1.74 9.75
CA ALA A 271 7.46 -0.68 10.33
C ALA A 271 8.09 -1.10 11.66
N GLU A 272 7.37 -1.86 12.50
CA GLU A 272 7.92 -2.45 13.73
C GLU A 272 9.01 -3.49 13.42
N MET A 273 8.82 -4.35 12.42
CA MET A 273 9.85 -5.31 12.01
C MET A 273 11.10 -4.61 11.45
N ALA A 274 10.95 -3.47 10.76
CA ALA A 274 12.08 -2.64 10.36
C ALA A 274 12.85 -2.10 11.58
N LEU A 275 12.15 -1.66 12.62
CA LEU A 275 12.75 -1.22 13.88
C LEU A 275 13.51 -2.38 14.55
N ALA A 276 12.89 -3.56 14.64
CA ALA A 276 13.52 -4.76 15.18
C ALA A 276 14.77 -5.17 14.38
N GLN A 277 14.76 -5.02 13.06
CA GLN A 277 15.92 -5.26 12.23
C GLN A 277 17.07 -4.28 12.56
N CYS A 278 16.76 -2.99 12.71
CA CYS A 278 17.73 -1.98 13.12
C CYS A 278 18.29 -2.27 14.52
N PHE A 279 17.48 -2.76 15.47
CA PHE A 279 17.95 -3.23 16.77
C PHE A 279 19.02 -4.31 16.61
N TYR A 280 18.75 -5.36 15.83
CA TYR A 280 19.74 -6.43 15.62
C TYR A 280 20.98 -5.97 14.83
N ASN A 281 20.83 -4.94 13.98
CA ASN A 281 21.99 -4.32 13.32
C ASN A 281 22.88 -3.56 14.31
N VAL A 282 22.31 -2.91 15.34
CA VAL A 282 23.07 -2.30 16.45
C VAL A 282 23.81 -3.39 17.23
N GLU A 283 23.17 -4.52 17.52
CA GLU A 283 23.80 -5.65 18.21
C GLU A 283 24.95 -6.24 17.37
N THR A 284 24.74 -6.38 16.06
CA THR A 284 25.82 -6.81 15.14
C THR A 284 26.98 -5.80 15.11
N ALA A 285 26.70 -4.49 15.13
CA ALA A 285 27.75 -3.47 15.17
C ALA A 285 28.51 -3.49 16.50
N ARG A 286 27.84 -3.78 17.64
CA ARG A 286 28.48 -3.97 18.95
C ARG A 286 29.36 -5.22 18.97
N SER A 287 28.88 -6.33 18.40
CA SER A 287 29.64 -7.60 18.41
C SER A 287 30.96 -7.50 17.65
N ARG A 288 31.09 -6.58 16.68
CA ARG A 288 32.35 -6.36 15.94
C ARG A 288 33.50 -5.78 16.77
N PHE A 289 33.23 -5.33 17.99
CA PHE A 289 34.27 -4.92 18.94
C PHE A 289 34.90 -6.09 19.70
N TYR A 290 34.38 -7.29 19.59
CA TYR A 290 34.85 -8.49 20.26
C TYR A 290 35.71 -9.36 19.33
N PRO A 291 36.51 -10.29 19.91
CA PRO A 291 37.32 -11.18 19.11
C PRO A 291 36.51 -12.10 18.21
N VAL A 292 37.04 -12.40 17.02
CA VAL A 292 36.45 -13.35 16.08
C VAL A 292 37.32 -14.59 16.01
N LEU A 293 36.73 -15.77 16.23
CA LEU A 293 37.39 -17.06 16.09
C LEU A 293 37.14 -17.62 14.70
N ASN A 294 38.20 -17.71 13.90
CA ASN A 294 38.16 -18.36 12.59
C ASN A 294 38.95 -19.66 12.64
N ILE A 295 38.38 -20.75 12.16
CA ILE A 295 39.03 -22.05 11.99
C ILE A 295 39.15 -22.28 10.49
N ASN A 296 40.40 -22.41 10.02
CA ASN A 296 40.70 -22.73 8.63
C ASN A 296 41.37 -24.09 8.58
N ALA A 297 40.92 -24.98 7.72
CA ALA A 297 41.50 -26.26 7.48
C ALA A 297 41.71 -26.45 5.98
N SER A 298 42.78 -27.10 5.60
CA SER A 298 43.09 -27.41 4.20
C SER A 298 43.62 -28.85 4.09
N GLY A 299 43.03 -29.60 3.16
CA GLY A 299 43.57 -30.89 2.70
C GLY A 299 43.99 -30.74 1.24
N ALA A 300 45.30 -30.83 0.97
CA ALA A 300 45.85 -30.62 -0.35
C ALA A 300 46.66 -31.84 -0.85
N PHE A 301 46.46 -32.20 -2.10
CA PHE A 301 47.43 -33.04 -2.79
C PHE A 301 48.46 -32.14 -3.48
N THR A 302 49.74 -32.23 -3.06
CA THR A 302 50.77 -31.27 -3.49
C THR A 302 52.12 -31.94 -3.63
N ASN A 303 52.98 -31.41 -4.47
CA ASN A 303 54.38 -31.78 -4.58
C ASN A 303 55.33 -30.89 -3.73
N SER A 304 54.75 -29.99 -2.90
CA SER A 304 55.53 -29.12 -2.03
C SER A 304 55.04 -29.21 -0.59
N GLY A 305 55.94 -29.39 0.36
CA GLY A 305 55.66 -29.38 1.79
C GLY A 305 55.91 -28.04 2.49
N GLY A 306 56.03 -26.94 1.73
CA GLY A 306 56.36 -25.61 2.27
C GLY A 306 57.87 -25.37 2.44
N LEU A 307 58.69 -26.41 2.54
CA LEU A 307 60.16 -26.35 2.67
C LEU A 307 60.87 -26.86 1.43
N GLY A 308 60.19 -27.12 0.33
CA GLY A 308 60.75 -27.62 -0.92
C GLY A 308 59.78 -28.57 -1.65
N ILE A 309 60.28 -29.09 -2.82
CA ILE A 309 59.49 -29.99 -3.67
C ILE A 309 59.65 -31.41 -3.14
N VAL A 310 58.59 -32.11 -2.89
CA VAL A 310 58.50 -33.52 -2.57
C VAL A 310 57.86 -34.26 -3.74
N ASN A 311 58.60 -35.03 -4.48
CA ASN A 311 58.10 -35.79 -5.62
C ASN A 311 58.16 -37.31 -5.33
N PRO A 312 57.08 -38.09 -5.48
CA PRO A 312 55.77 -37.70 -6.00
C PRO A 312 54.97 -36.93 -4.98
N GLY A 313 53.92 -36.17 -5.44
CA GLY A 313 53.01 -35.42 -4.59
C GLY A 313 52.39 -36.29 -3.49
N LYS A 314 52.06 -35.64 -2.35
CA LYS A 314 51.51 -36.28 -1.16
C LYS A 314 50.34 -35.46 -0.60
N TRP A 315 49.55 -36.06 0.26
CA TRP A 315 48.52 -35.38 1.01
C TRP A 315 49.14 -34.55 2.14
N LEU A 316 48.80 -33.27 2.17
CA LEU A 316 49.12 -32.33 3.23
C LEU A 316 47.82 -31.89 3.90
N LEU A 317 47.70 -32.15 5.20
CA LEU A 317 46.55 -31.69 6.01
C LEU A 317 47.04 -30.59 6.96
N THR A 318 46.39 -29.47 6.94
CA THR A 318 46.64 -28.32 7.83
C THR A 318 45.33 -27.85 8.48
N ALA A 319 45.38 -27.50 9.76
CA ALA A 319 44.28 -26.85 10.46
C ALA A 319 44.85 -25.73 11.33
N VAL A 320 44.27 -24.55 11.25
CA VAL A 320 44.68 -23.36 11.99
C VAL A 320 43.47 -22.69 12.60
N GLY A 321 43.46 -22.55 13.93
CA GLY A 321 42.53 -21.70 14.64
C GLY A 321 43.16 -20.31 14.85
N SER A 322 42.47 -19.24 14.49
CA SER A 322 42.91 -17.85 14.70
C SER A 322 41.87 -17.06 15.46
N LEU A 323 42.29 -16.43 16.57
CA LEU A 323 41.46 -15.48 17.31
C LEU A 323 41.97 -14.08 17.00
N THR A 324 41.13 -13.29 16.32
CA THR A 324 41.48 -11.92 15.89
C THR A 324 40.63 -10.91 16.68
N GLN A 325 41.32 -10.02 17.44
CA GLN A 325 40.73 -8.91 18.15
C GLN A 325 41.10 -7.61 17.44
N PRO A 326 40.13 -6.85 16.92
CA PRO A 326 40.40 -5.51 16.40
C PRO A 326 40.77 -4.56 17.54
N ILE A 327 41.97 -3.97 17.49
CA ILE A 327 42.43 -2.97 18.49
C ILE A 327 42.14 -1.57 17.98
N PHE A 328 42.53 -1.27 16.73
CA PHE A 328 42.31 0.02 16.09
C PHE A 328 42.04 -0.17 14.60
N GLN A 329 40.90 0.37 14.15
CA GLN A 329 40.47 0.33 12.74
C GLN A 329 40.12 1.72 12.21
N ASN A 330 40.96 2.71 12.46
CA ASN A 330 40.79 4.08 11.96
C ASN A 330 39.38 4.67 12.25
N GLY A 331 38.81 4.35 13.41
CA GLY A 331 37.49 4.81 13.84
C GLY A 331 36.29 4.14 13.18
N LYS A 332 36.50 3.19 12.24
CA LYS A 332 35.40 2.54 11.48
C LYS A 332 34.38 1.83 12.35
N LEU A 333 34.82 1.15 13.42
CA LEU A 333 33.92 0.44 14.35
C LEU A 333 33.03 1.42 15.14
N VAL A 334 33.62 2.50 15.63
CA VAL A 334 32.89 3.53 16.39
C VAL A 334 31.88 4.25 15.48
N ALA A 335 32.31 4.62 14.27
CA ALA A 335 31.44 5.21 13.27
C ALA A 335 30.29 4.27 12.89
N GLY A 336 30.59 3.01 12.61
CA GLY A 336 29.57 1.98 12.29
C GLY A 336 28.52 1.80 13.40
N LEU A 337 28.95 1.79 14.67
CA LEU A 337 28.02 1.71 15.80
C LEU A 337 27.15 2.99 15.93
N LYS A 338 27.74 4.20 15.74
CA LYS A 338 27.00 5.46 15.76
C LYS A 338 25.94 5.50 14.64
N VAL A 339 26.31 5.08 13.42
CA VAL A 339 25.38 4.99 12.28
C VAL A 339 24.24 4.02 12.58
N ALA A 340 24.56 2.82 13.08
CA ALA A 340 23.53 1.82 13.41
C ALA A 340 22.56 2.32 14.48
N LYS A 341 23.03 3.05 15.52
CA LYS A 341 22.17 3.67 16.53
C LYS A 341 21.28 4.77 15.93
N ALA A 342 21.81 5.62 15.08
CA ALA A 342 21.02 6.66 14.41
C ALA A 342 19.94 6.04 13.50
N GLN A 343 20.25 4.95 12.79
CA GLN A 343 19.29 4.20 11.98
C GLN A 343 18.18 3.57 12.85
N TYR A 344 18.52 3.09 14.05
CA TYR A 344 17.52 2.59 15.01
C TYR A 344 16.56 3.71 15.45
N GLU A 345 17.08 4.90 15.78
CA GLU A 345 16.25 6.07 16.15
C GLU A 345 15.37 6.54 14.98
N GLN A 346 15.88 6.54 13.74
CA GLN A 346 15.09 6.82 12.54
C GLN A 346 13.95 5.80 12.35
N ALA A 347 14.25 4.51 12.51
CA ALA A 347 13.24 3.47 12.40
C ALA A 347 12.18 3.57 13.50
N PHE A 348 12.58 3.96 14.73
CA PHE A 348 11.65 4.22 15.82
C PHE A 348 10.69 5.37 15.49
N ASN A 349 11.21 6.51 15.01
CA ASN A 349 10.38 7.63 14.59
C ASN A 349 9.44 7.25 13.44
N THR A 350 9.91 6.45 12.49
CA THR A 350 9.10 5.96 11.37
C THR A 350 7.96 5.06 11.86
N TRP A 351 8.24 4.15 12.80
CA TRP A 351 7.22 3.30 13.39
C TRP A 351 6.19 4.11 14.20
N GLN A 352 6.63 5.07 15.03
CA GLN A 352 5.70 5.97 15.73
C GLN A 352 4.79 6.72 14.76
N ASN A 353 5.36 7.26 13.68
CA ASN A 353 4.58 7.96 12.66
C ASN A 353 3.58 7.03 11.96
N ALA A 354 3.95 5.77 11.71
CA ALA A 354 3.02 4.78 11.13
C ALA A 354 1.82 4.52 12.05
N VAL A 355 2.03 4.43 13.37
CA VAL A 355 0.95 4.28 14.37
C VAL A 355 0.03 5.50 14.37
N LEU A 356 0.60 6.72 14.39
CA LEU A 356 -0.18 7.97 14.38
C LEU A 356 -0.98 8.13 13.07
N THR A 357 -0.36 7.81 11.94
CA THR A 357 -1.01 7.85 10.62
C THR A 357 -2.20 6.88 10.57
N ALA A 358 -2.02 5.66 11.09
CA ALA A 358 -3.09 4.67 11.14
C ALA A 358 -4.29 5.16 11.97
N GLY A 359 -4.05 5.81 13.12
CA GLY A 359 -5.11 6.43 13.91
C GLY A 359 -5.85 7.55 13.18
N SER A 360 -5.08 8.41 12.49
CA SER A 360 -5.63 9.52 11.70
C SER A 360 -6.48 9.01 10.52
N GLU A 361 -6.05 7.95 9.83
CA GLU A 361 -6.80 7.37 8.71
C GLU A 361 -8.18 6.84 9.16
N VAL A 362 -8.25 6.17 10.31
CA VAL A 362 -9.52 5.70 10.88
C VAL A 362 -10.44 6.88 11.23
N SER A 363 -9.92 7.89 11.95
CA SER A 363 -10.70 9.08 12.31
C SER A 363 -11.20 9.81 11.06
N ASN A 364 -10.35 10.01 10.06
CA ASN A 364 -10.72 10.67 8.80
C ASN A 364 -11.81 9.90 8.04
N ALA A 365 -11.73 8.57 7.98
CA ALA A 365 -12.74 7.75 7.33
C ALA A 365 -14.11 7.84 8.03
N LEU A 366 -14.14 7.85 9.37
CA LEU A 366 -15.37 8.00 10.14
C LEU A 366 -16.00 9.38 9.94
N VAL A 367 -15.20 10.45 9.99
CA VAL A 367 -15.68 11.83 9.75
C VAL A 367 -16.18 11.99 8.31
N GLN A 368 -15.48 11.42 7.33
CA GLN A 368 -15.91 11.43 5.93
C GLN A 368 -17.27 10.74 5.77
N TYR A 369 -17.46 9.57 6.38
CA TYR A 369 -18.73 8.84 6.35
C TYR A 369 -19.89 9.66 6.93
N ASN A 370 -19.73 10.17 8.16
CA ASN A 370 -20.76 10.93 8.86
C ASN A 370 -21.13 12.21 8.11
N SER A 371 -20.14 12.95 7.62
CA SER A 371 -20.35 14.17 6.84
C SER A 371 -21.07 13.90 5.52
N ALA A 372 -20.66 12.83 4.80
CA ALA A 372 -21.30 12.46 3.54
C ALA A 372 -22.75 12.00 3.75
N GLU A 373 -23.03 11.25 4.83
CA GLU A 373 -24.38 10.83 5.17
C GLU A 373 -25.29 12.01 5.52
N GLU A 374 -24.80 12.95 6.32
CA GLU A 374 -25.54 14.17 6.68
C GLU A 374 -25.87 15.00 5.44
N LYS A 375 -24.88 15.27 4.58
CA LYS A 375 -25.04 16.01 3.32
C LYS A 375 -26.04 15.33 2.39
N SER A 376 -25.92 14.02 2.18
CA SER A 376 -26.82 13.26 1.32
C SER A 376 -28.28 13.37 1.78
N LYS A 377 -28.54 13.34 3.10
CA LYS A 377 -29.90 13.54 3.67
C LYS A 377 -30.44 14.95 3.42
N ILE A 378 -29.60 15.98 3.56
CA ILE A 378 -30.00 17.39 3.31
C ILE A 378 -30.26 17.60 1.82
N GLN A 379 -29.37 17.12 0.96
CA GLN A 379 -29.47 17.24 -0.50
C GLN A 379 -30.72 16.50 -1.05
N ALA A 380 -31.09 15.35 -0.46
CA ALA A 380 -32.31 14.65 -0.86
C ALA A 380 -33.57 15.57 -0.70
N LYS A 381 -33.66 16.28 0.42
CA LYS A 381 -34.75 17.27 0.63
C LYS A 381 -34.65 18.47 -0.32
N GLN A 382 -33.41 18.94 -0.56
CA GLN A 382 -33.18 20.05 -1.49
C GLN A 382 -33.58 19.67 -2.93
N ILE A 383 -33.26 18.44 -3.38
CA ILE A 383 -33.66 17.94 -4.71
C ILE A 383 -35.17 17.86 -4.86
N GLU A 384 -35.91 17.43 -3.83
CA GLU A 384 -37.37 17.40 -3.84
C GLU A 384 -37.97 18.80 -4.08
N VAL A 385 -37.44 19.79 -3.36
CA VAL A 385 -37.86 21.20 -3.53
C VAL A 385 -37.48 21.74 -4.91
N LEU A 386 -36.26 21.43 -5.39
CA LEU A 386 -35.79 21.91 -6.69
C LEU A 386 -36.54 21.24 -7.86
N LYS A 387 -36.93 19.98 -7.76
CA LYS A 387 -37.75 19.31 -8.78
C LYS A 387 -39.11 20.01 -8.92
N LYS A 388 -39.77 20.30 -7.80
CA LYS A 388 -41.00 21.05 -7.81
C LYS A 388 -40.83 22.46 -8.36
N ASN A 389 -39.74 23.16 -8.00
CA ASN A 389 -39.44 24.48 -8.54
C ASN A 389 -39.22 24.45 -10.07
N VAL A 390 -38.55 23.43 -10.62
CA VAL A 390 -38.38 23.25 -12.08
C VAL A 390 -39.76 23.04 -12.75
N GLU A 391 -40.64 22.25 -12.16
CA GLU A 391 -41.99 21.98 -12.68
C GLU A 391 -42.83 23.26 -12.65
N ASP A 392 -42.95 23.92 -11.49
CA ASP A 392 -43.72 25.16 -11.29
C ASP A 392 -43.25 26.30 -12.22
N THR A 393 -41.93 26.48 -12.38
CA THR A 393 -41.35 27.49 -13.27
C THR A 393 -41.61 27.22 -14.75
N LYS A 394 -41.62 25.93 -15.16
CA LYS A 394 -42.02 25.54 -16.52
C LYS A 394 -43.48 25.85 -16.82
N GLU A 395 -44.39 25.52 -15.89
CA GLU A 395 -45.83 25.83 -16.04
C GLU A 395 -46.09 27.35 -16.08
N LEU A 396 -45.42 28.11 -15.19
CA LEU A 396 -45.49 29.56 -15.18
C LEU A 396 -44.96 30.19 -16.46
N MET A 397 -43.88 29.64 -17.01
CA MET A 397 -43.34 30.10 -18.30
C MET A 397 -44.34 29.85 -19.44
N ALA A 398 -45.03 28.72 -19.46
CA ALA A 398 -46.06 28.40 -20.45
C ALA A 398 -47.27 29.36 -20.39
N SER A 399 -47.59 29.88 -19.21
CA SER A 399 -48.66 30.83 -18.96
C SER A 399 -48.22 32.32 -18.98
N ALA A 400 -47.01 32.62 -19.43
CA ALA A 400 -46.37 33.95 -19.43
C ALA A 400 -46.21 34.60 -18.04
N GLY A 401 -46.24 33.81 -16.96
CA GLY A 401 -46.10 34.26 -15.58
C GLY A 401 -44.69 34.22 -15.00
N SER A 402 -43.70 33.57 -15.71
CA SER A 402 -42.31 33.48 -15.29
C SER A 402 -41.36 33.84 -16.41
N THR A 403 -40.13 34.23 -16.02
CA THR A 403 -39.07 34.51 -16.97
C THR A 403 -38.30 33.25 -17.32
N TYR A 404 -37.83 33.11 -18.57
CA TYR A 404 -36.95 32.01 -19.01
C TYR A 404 -35.69 31.86 -18.12
N LEU A 405 -35.25 32.97 -17.50
CA LEU A 405 -34.10 32.98 -16.60
C LEU A 405 -34.34 32.13 -15.36
N GLU A 406 -35.57 32.18 -14.83
CA GLU A 406 -35.94 31.37 -13.67
C GLU A 406 -35.92 29.88 -13.97
N VAL A 407 -36.42 29.47 -15.15
CA VAL A 407 -36.38 28.06 -15.59
C VAL A 407 -34.94 27.57 -15.72
N ILE A 408 -34.07 28.31 -16.43
CA ILE A 408 -32.67 27.93 -16.61
C ILE A 408 -31.94 27.87 -15.27
N THR A 409 -32.22 28.82 -14.36
CA THR A 409 -31.61 28.84 -13.02
C THR A 409 -32.06 27.64 -12.19
N ALA A 410 -33.36 27.31 -12.22
CA ALA A 410 -33.91 26.15 -11.52
C ALA A 410 -33.34 24.84 -12.05
N GLN A 411 -33.24 24.67 -13.37
CA GLN A 411 -32.64 23.50 -14.02
C GLN A 411 -31.18 23.34 -13.64
N SER A 412 -30.36 24.40 -13.71
CA SER A 412 -28.95 24.39 -13.34
C SER A 412 -28.75 24.07 -11.86
N SER A 413 -29.60 24.63 -10.98
CA SER A 413 -29.53 24.36 -9.54
C SER A 413 -29.91 22.91 -9.22
N LEU A 414 -30.90 22.34 -9.90
CA LEU A 414 -31.30 20.96 -9.74
C LEU A 414 -30.13 20.02 -10.16
N LEU A 415 -29.59 20.20 -11.37
CA LEU A 415 -28.50 19.37 -11.87
C LEU A 415 -27.27 19.41 -10.93
N ASN A 416 -26.84 20.61 -10.51
CA ASN A 416 -25.70 20.76 -9.62
C ASN A 416 -25.92 20.06 -8.27
N THR A 417 -27.14 20.12 -7.73
CA THR A 417 -27.49 19.48 -6.45
C THR A 417 -27.54 17.94 -6.62
N GLU A 418 -28.11 17.44 -7.70
CA GLU A 418 -28.15 16.01 -8.00
C GLU A 418 -26.75 15.43 -8.22
N LEU A 419 -25.88 16.10 -8.98
CA LEU A 419 -24.48 15.70 -9.17
C LEU A 419 -23.71 15.72 -7.85
N SER A 420 -23.94 16.74 -7.00
CA SER A 420 -23.31 16.83 -5.68
C SER A 420 -23.77 15.70 -4.76
N LYS A 421 -25.06 15.34 -4.77
CA LYS A 421 -25.59 14.23 -3.98
C LYS A 421 -24.94 12.89 -4.41
N VAL A 422 -24.82 12.64 -5.70
CA VAL A 422 -24.17 11.43 -6.23
C VAL A 422 -22.69 11.37 -5.79
N ALA A 423 -21.99 12.51 -5.76
CA ALA A 423 -20.62 12.59 -5.27
C ALA A 423 -20.53 12.34 -3.75
N ASP A 424 -21.49 12.82 -2.95
CA ASP A 424 -21.53 12.55 -1.51
C ASP A 424 -21.94 11.10 -1.20
N ASP A 425 -22.85 10.49 -1.97
CA ASP A 425 -23.17 9.05 -1.86
C ASP A 425 -21.96 8.19 -2.20
N PHE A 426 -21.18 8.53 -3.22
CA PHE A 426 -19.91 7.92 -3.51
C PHE A 426 -18.88 8.12 -2.38
N SER A 427 -18.78 9.35 -1.83
CA SER A 427 -17.87 9.65 -0.72
C SER A 427 -18.18 8.80 0.52
N LYS A 428 -19.45 8.49 0.76
CA LYS A 428 -19.88 7.55 1.81
C LYS A 428 -19.34 6.13 1.55
N MET A 429 -19.46 5.64 0.33
CA MET A 429 -18.92 4.32 -0.05
C MET A 429 -17.39 4.27 0.07
N GLN A 430 -16.72 5.31 -0.41
CA GLN A 430 -15.27 5.46 -0.30
C GLN A 430 -14.81 5.47 1.17
N ALA A 431 -15.55 6.14 2.05
CA ALA A 431 -15.27 6.16 3.48
C ALA A 431 -15.31 4.76 4.10
N VAL A 432 -16.26 3.91 3.67
CA VAL A 432 -16.34 2.50 4.11
C VAL A 432 -15.13 1.69 3.63
N VAL A 433 -14.75 1.83 2.36
CA VAL A 433 -13.57 1.17 1.80
C VAL A 433 -12.30 1.61 2.53
N ASN A 434 -12.16 2.92 2.77
CA ASN A 434 -11.02 3.49 3.47
C ASN A 434 -10.97 3.02 4.93
N LEU A 435 -12.12 2.97 5.63
CA LEU A 435 -12.21 2.45 6.99
C LEU A 435 -11.81 0.97 7.05
N TYR A 436 -12.31 0.16 6.11
CA TYR A 436 -11.93 -1.26 6.02
C TYR A 436 -10.42 -1.44 5.84
N SER A 437 -9.82 -0.69 4.92
CA SER A 437 -8.37 -0.69 4.70
C SER A 437 -7.60 -0.16 5.92
N ALA A 438 -8.07 0.94 6.53
CA ALA A 438 -7.43 1.56 7.70
C ALA A 438 -7.43 0.65 8.95
N LEU A 439 -8.39 -0.26 9.04
CA LEU A 439 -8.46 -1.26 10.10
C LEU A 439 -7.62 -2.52 9.79
N GLY A 440 -7.02 -2.63 8.60
CA GLY A 440 -6.22 -3.78 8.17
C GLY A 440 -7.04 -4.91 7.54
N GLY A 441 -8.26 -4.62 7.08
CA GLY A 441 -9.11 -5.56 6.36
C GLY A 441 -8.51 -5.99 5.00
N GLY A 442 -8.92 -7.16 4.49
CA GLY A 442 -8.40 -7.69 3.22
C GLY A 442 -7.11 -8.49 3.33
N SER A 443 -6.65 -8.77 4.53
CA SER A 443 -5.51 -9.66 4.79
C SER A 443 -5.87 -11.14 4.67
N LYS A 444 -7.18 -11.45 4.70
CA LYS A 444 -7.74 -12.81 4.61
C LYS A 444 -8.61 -12.97 3.38
#